data_8ade0b02e234a356f10f6b205fe20f8a
#
_entry.id   8ade0b02e234a356f10f6b205fe20f8a
#
_cell.length_a   1.000
_cell.length_b   1.000
_cell.length_c   1.000
_cell.angle_alpha   90.00
_cell.angle_beta   90.00
_cell.angle_gamma   90.00
#
_symmetry.space_group_name_H-M   'P 1'
#
loop_
_entity.id
_entity.type
_entity.pdbx_description
1 polymer ?
#
loop_
_entity_poly.entity_id
_entity_poly.type
_entity_poly.pdbx_seq_one_letter_code
_entity_poly.pdbx_strand_id
1 'polypeptide(L)'
;MSEHGDQTGNEWRAWTDAVRDPFRAFWTTTNELLIGQQLAPLLEVVREAAARERTPDPAAMHQALAPLRAQLDQTFQQFTRTLDWARPLHQAMQPDGPDDASPPPAWLRPWLDLVSARLGPWHEQQARQQQLIEAGLDYQAALADYTKQVRQSALEALDRLVDNLATTPLEAIDMHQLEARYLEAAEQAWEARIATTAYRQAFASVSNAGLAYTRSLQTHLDHWLGLLDLPTRRGLQSTQRRLHELRRAHRALATEMDADVAGLRDEVRSLREEVRRLKAASEQQSQGGRGA
;
A
#
# COMPACT_ATOMS: atom_id res chain seq x y z
N MET A 1 17.08 -20.77 -18.98
CA MET A 1 17.56 -19.69 -18.06
C MET A 1 16.48 -18.64 -17.75
N SER A 2 15.20 -19.03 -17.64
CA SER A 2 14.07 -18.09 -17.53
C SER A 2 13.22 -18.24 -16.24
N GLU A 3 13.50 -19.21 -15.38
CA GLU A 3 12.67 -19.45 -14.18
C GLU A 3 13.08 -18.64 -12.94
N HIS A 4 14.31 -18.13 -12.89
CA HIS A 4 14.80 -17.34 -11.73
C HIS A 4 14.30 -15.87 -11.73
N GLY A 5 13.90 -15.33 -12.86
CA GLY A 5 13.40 -13.95 -12.97
C GLY A 5 11.97 -13.77 -12.47
N ASP A 6 11.17 -14.83 -12.49
CA ASP A 6 9.74 -14.76 -12.13
C ASP A 6 9.51 -14.94 -10.62
N GLN A 7 10.40 -15.68 -9.93
CA GLN A 7 10.32 -15.85 -8.47
C GLN A 7 10.63 -14.54 -7.71
N THR A 8 11.67 -13.81 -8.12
CA THR A 8 12.04 -12.54 -7.48
C THR A 8 10.99 -11.45 -7.70
N GLY A 9 10.30 -11.46 -8.86
CA GLY A 9 9.18 -10.56 -9.14
C GLY A 9 7.95 -10.84 -8.28
N ASN A 10 7.67 -12.11 -7.97
CA ASN A 10 6.56 -12.51 -7.11
C ASN A 10 6.85 -12.26 -5.63
N GLU A 11 8.07 -12.49 -5.16
CA GLU A 11 8.49 -12.18 -3.78
C GLU A 11 8.45 -10.67 -3.50
N TRP A 12 8.88 -9.84 -4.46
CA TRP A 12 8.80 -8.38 -4.34
C TRP A 12 7.34 -7.88 -4.30
N ARG A 13 6.46 -8.44 -5.13
CA ARG A 13 5.01 -8.11 -5.09
C ARG A 13 4.38 -8.56 -3.79
N ALA A 14 4.64 -9.78 -3.33
CA ALA A 14 4.16 -10.28 -2.05
C ALA A 14 4.64 -9.42 -0.88
N TRP A 15 5.88 -8.94 -0.92
CA TRP A 15 6.43 -8.02 0.07
C TRP A 15 5.75 -6.64 0.01
N THR A 16 5.57 -6.07 -1.20
CA THR A 16 4.90 -4.76 -1.37
C THR A 16 3.44 -4.83 -0.96
N ASP A 17 2.75 -5.93 -1.21
CA ASP A 17 1.36 -6.14 -0.80
C ASP A 17 1.26 -6.37 0.71
N ALA A 18 2.17 -7.13 1.32
CA ALA A 18 2.25 -7.31 2.76
C ALA A 18 2.57 -6.01 3.53
N VAL A 19 3.40 -5.14 2.95
CA VAL A 19 3.70 -3.81 3.51
C VAL A 19 2.56 -2.81 3.27
N ARG A 20 1.84 -2.95 2.16
CA ARG A 20 0.78 -2.03 1.75
C ARG A 20 -0.56 -2.35 2.40
N ASP A 21 -0.81 -3.63 2.65
CA ASP A 21 -2.02 -4.11 3.32
C ASP A 21 -1.70 -5.32 4.22
N PRO A 22 -0.97 -5.08 5.33
CA PRO A 22 -0.59 -6.14 6.26
C PRO A 22 -1.82 -6.84 6.87
N PHE A 23 -2.94 -6.14 6.93
CA PHE A 23 -4.19 -6.69 7.43
C PHE A 23 -4.79 -7.73 6.47
N ARG A 24 -4.80 -7.44 5.16
CA ARG A 24 -5.34 -8.36 4.16
C ARG A 24 -4.54 -9.65 4.07
N ALA A 25 -3.21 -9.53 4.03
CA ALA A 25 -2.33 -10.69 4.03
C ALA A 25 -2.51 -11.54 5.29
N PHE A 26 -2.56 -10.90 6.47
CA PHE A 26 -2.82 -11.56 7.74
C PHE A 26 -4.20 -12.24 7.76
N TRP A 27 -5.27 -11.53 7.35
CA TRP A 27 -6.64 -12.06 7.38
C TRP A 27 -6.84 -13.22 6.42
N THR A 28 -6.22 -13.18 5.23
CA THR A 28 -6.24 -14.29 4.29
C THR A 28 -5.54 -15.51 4.88
N THR A 29 -4.34 -15.34 5.43
CA THR A 29 -3.58 -16.43 6.06
C THR A 29 -4.29 -16.99 7.30
N THR A 30 -4.88 -16.13 8.12
CA THR A 30 -5.60 -16.53 9.34
C THR A 30 -6.87 -17.27 8.98
N ASN A 31 -7.65 -16.83 7.98
CA ASN A 31 -8.84 -17.56 7.53
C ASN A 31 -8.49 -18.91 6.90
N GLU A 32 -7.47 -19.02 6.08
CA GLU A 32 -7.03 -20.28 5.52
C GLU A 32 -6.57 -21.27 6.60
N LEU A 33 -5.93 -20.78 7.66
CA LEU A 33 -5.52 -21.59 8.82
C LEU A 33 -6.67 -22.01 9.73
N LEU A 34 -7.71 -21.18 9.84
CA LEU A 34 -8.83 -21.39 10.78
C LEU A 34 -9.97 -22.21 10.22
N ILE A 35 -10.10 -22.33 8.89
CA ILE A 35 -11.24 -22.98 8.25
C ILE A 35 -10.99 -24.49 8.09
N GLY A 36 -11.95 -25.29 8.54
CA GLY A 36 -12.17 -26.70 8.27
C GLY A 36 -11.46 -27.67 9.21
N GLN A 37 -10.17 -27.93 9.05
CA GLN A 37 -9.50 -29.01 9.79
C GLN A 37 -9.22 -28.71 11.27
N GLN A 38 -9.04 -27.45 11.63
CA GLN A 38 -8.62 -27.05 12.98
C GLN A 38 -9.79 -26.87 13.96
N LEU A 39 -11.00 -26.71 13.46
CA LEU A 39 -12.22 -26.74 14.28
C LEU A 39 -12.75 -28.17 14.50
N ALA A 40 -12.19 -29.17 13.84
CA ALA A 40 -12.63 -30.56 13.99
C ALA A 40 -12.60 -31.07 15.44
N PRO A 41 -11.56 -30.81 16.26
CA PRO A 41 -11.54 -31.22 17.66
C PRO A 41 -12.67 -30.59 18.48
N LEU A 42 -13.01 -29.32 18.20
CA LEU A 42 -14.13 -28.64 18.84
C LEU A 42 -15.46 -29.29 18.43
N LEU A 43 -15.64 -29.63 17.15
CA LEU A 43 -16.83 -30.27 16.64
C LEU A 43 -17.10 -31.62 17.34
N GLU A 44 -16.06 -32.41 17.61
CA GLU A 44 -16.19 -33.68 18.32
C GLU A 44 -16.68 -33.47 19.76
N VAL A 45 -16.14 -32.48 20.49
CA VAL A 45 -16.60 -32.15 21.84
C VAL A 45 -18.08 -31.74 21.83
N VAL A 46 -18.48 -30.93 20.86
CA VAL A 46 -19.88 -30.47 20.72
C VAL A 46 -20.82 -31.62 20.37
N ARG A 47 -20.41 -32.51 19.44
CA ARG A 47 -21.21 -33.71 19.08
C ARG A 47 -21.35 -34.69 20.23
N GLU A 48 -20.30 -34.91 21.00
CA GLU A 48 -20.36 -35.79 22.17
C GLU A 48 -21.30 -35.25 23.25
N ALA A 49 -21.28 -33.93 23.45
CA ALA A 49 -22.22 -33.28 24.37
C ALA A 49 -23.66 -33.38 23.88
N ALA A 50 -23.92 -33.13 22.60
CA ALA A 50 -25.25 -33.26 21.98
C ALA A 50 -25.78 -34.69 22.06
N ALA A 51 -24.94 -35.70 21.82
CA ALA A 51 -25.32 -37.11 21.94
C ALA A 51 -25.73 -37.53 23.38
N ARG A 52 -25.27 -36.77 24.39
CA ARG A 52 -25.62 -36.98 25.81
C ARG A 52 -26.73 -36.05 26.29
N GLU A 53 -27.35 -35.29 25.39
CA GLU A 53 -28.38 -34.27 25.73
C GLU A 53 -27.90 -33.27 26.80
N ARG A 54 -26.61 -32.91 26.76
CA ARG A 54 -25.98 -31.98 27.70
C ARG A 54 -25.41 -30.77 26.94
N THR A 55 -25.36 -29.65 27.64
CA THR A 55 -24.56 -28.50 27.15
C THR A 55 -23.07 -28.85 27.16
N PRO A 56 -22.31 -28.47 26.12
CA PRO A 56 -20.86 -28.72 26.11
C PRO A 56 -20.19 -28.04 27.30
N ASP A 57 -19.23 -28.73 27.90
CA ASP A 57 -18.38 -28.15 28.95
C ASP A 57 -17.45 -27.08 28.35
N PRO A 58 -17.52 -25.82 28.80
CA PRO A 58 -16.62 -24.77 28.34
C PRO A 58 -15.14 -25.12 28.50
N ALA A 59 -14.77 -25.82 29.59
CA ALA A 59 -13.40 -26.25 29.84
C ALA A 59 -12.90 -27.24 28.77
N ALA A 60 -13.75 -28.22 28.41
CA ALA A 60 -13.42 -29.15 27.33
C ALA A 60 -13.29 -28.47 25.96
N MET A 61 -14.16 -27.51 25.67
CA MET A 61 -14.10 -26.71 24.44
C MET A 61 -12.83 -25.85 24.38
N HIS A 62 -12.44 -25.18 25.47
CA HIS A 62 -11.17 -24.45 25.55
C HIS A 62 -9.97 -25.36 25.37
N GLN A 63 -10.01 -26.57 25.93
CA GLN A 63 -8.94 -27.57 25.73
C GLN A 63 -8.86 -28.02 24.26
N ALA A 64 -10.00 -28.25 23.61
CA ALA A 64 -10.04 -28.60 22.18
C ALA A 64 -9.49 -27.48 21.27
N LEU A 65 -9.67 -26.22 21.67
CA LEU A 65 -9.16 -25.05 20.94
C LEU A 65 -7.71 -24.67 21.30
N ALA A 66 -7.10 -25.30 22.32
CA ALA A 66 -5.75 -24.96 22.76
C ALA A 66 -4.69 -25.09 21.63
N PRO A 67 -4.70 -26.13 20.76
CA PRO A 67 -3.76 -26.21 19.64
C PRO A 67 -3.95 -25.08 18.66
N LEU A 68 -5.19 -24.70 18.33
CA LEU A 68 -5.51 -23.59 17.44
C LEU A 68 -5.03 -22.25 18.01
N ARG A 69 -5.24 -22.00 19.30
CA ARG A 69 -4.73 -20.80 19.98
C ARG A 69 -3.19 -20.74 19.94
N ALA A 70 -2.51 -21.85 20.20
CA ALA A 70 -1.07 -21.94 20.13
C ALA A 70 -0.54 -21.67 18.71
N GLN A 71 -1.22 -22.20 17.71
CA GLN A 71 -0.85 -21.98 16.31
C GLN A 71 -1.07 -20.51 15.88
N LEU A 72 -2.19 -19.90 16.28
CA LEU A 72 -2.41 -18.47 16.09
C LEU A 72 -1.30 -17.66 16.73
N ASP A 73 -0.96 -17.92 17.97
CA ASP A 73 0.12 -17.25 18.67
C ASP A 73 1.47 -17.41 17.96
N GLN A 74 1.78 -18.58 17.49
CA GLN A 74 2.98 -18.85 16.72
C GLN A 74 2.99 -18.08 15.39
N THR A 75 1.88 -18.05 14.67
CA THR A 75 1.75 -17.31 13.41
C THR A 75 1.94 -15.82 13.64
N PHE A 76 1.34 -15.24 14.66
CA PHE A 76 1.53 -13.84 15.04
C PHE A 76 2.97 -13.53 15.44
N GLN A 77 3.61 -14.41 16.20
CA GLN A 77 5.03 -14.25 16.57
C GLN A 77 5.93 -14.33 15.34
N GLN A 78 5.71 -15.28 14.44
CA GLN A 78 6.46 -15.39 13.18
C GLN A 78 6.30 -14.14 12.35
N PHE A 79 5.05 -13.65 12.17
CA PHE A 79 4.77 -12.41 11.46
C PHE A 79 5.52 -11.23 12.08
N THR A 80 5.46 -11.07 13.39
CA THR A 80 6.18 -9.99 14.09
C THR A 80 7.70 -10.10 13.91
N ARG A 81 8.25 -11.32 13.91
CA ARG A 81 9.69 -11.55 13.66
C ARG A 81 10.10 -11.23 12.22
N THR A 82 9.28 -11.56 11.23
CA THR A 82 9.55 -11.21 9.82
C THR A 82 9.55 -9.70 9.59
N LEU A 83 8.85 -8.95 10.43
CA LEU A 83 8.81 -7.49 10.40
C LEU A 83 10.02 -6.84 11.07
N ASP A 84 10.82 -7.58 11.86
CA ASP A 84 11.99 -7.06 12.60
C ASP A 84 13.24 -6.92 11.70
N TRP A 85 13.04 -6.46 10.46
CA TRP A 85 14.11 -6.28 9.48
C TRP A 85 14.94 -5.00 9.69
N ALA A 86 14.37 -3.99 10.35
CA ALA A 86 15.06 -2.72 10.56
C ALA A 86 16.05 -2.77 11.74
N ARG A 87 15.81 -3.64 12.72
CA ARG A 87 16.71 -3.78 13.86
C ARG A 87 18.12 -4.25 13.49
N PRO A 88 18.32 -5.32 12.66
CA PRO A 88 19.64 -5.71 12.19
C PRO A 88 20.34 -4.60 11.39
N LEU A 89 19.57 -3.82 10.61
CA LEU A 89 20.10 -2.69 9.86
C LEU A 89 20.60 -1.59 10.80
N HIS A 90 19.80 -1.24 11.81
CA HIS A 90 20.17 -0.26 12.82
C HIS A 90 21.41 -0.68 13.59
N GLN A 91 21.49 -1.95 14.03
CA GLN A 91 22.66 -2.52 14.73
C GLN A 91 23.92 -2.50 13.85
N ALA A 92 23.80 -2.86 12.56
CA ALA A 92 24.92 -2.84 11.63
C ALA A 92 25.46 -1.42 11.33
N MET A 93 24.65 -0.38 11.57
CA MET A 93 25.05 1.01 11.34
C MET A 93 25.55 1.72 12.61
N GLN A 94 25.41 1.12 13.79
CA GLN A 94 26.03 1.65 15.02
C GLN A 94 27.53 1.30 15.03
N PRO A 95 28.41 2.31 15.13
CA PRO A 95 29.88 2.08 15.12
C PRO A 95 30.39 1.24 16.30
N ASP A 96 29.62 1.16 17.39
CA ASP A 96 29.95 0.45 18.62
C ASP A 96 28.96 -0.70 18.90
N GLY A 97 28.36 -1.28 17.85
CA GLY A 97 27.44 -2.41 18.03
C GLY A 97 28.11 -3.64 18.64
N PRO A 98 27.40 -4.45 19.46
CA PRO A 98 27.97 -5.65 20.05
C PRO A 98 28.41 -6.65 18.98
N ASP A 99 29.56 -7.27 19.16
CA ASP A 99 30.17 -8.29 18.28
C ASP A 99 29.25 -9.52 18.01
N ASP A 100 28.16 -9.66 18.77
CA ASP A 100 27.18 -10.76 18.71
C ASP A 100 25.97 -10.51 17.79
N ALA A 101 26.00 -9.46 16.96
CA ALA A 101 24.91 -9.18 16.05
C ALA A 101 24.80 -10.29 15.00
N SER A 102 23.63 -10.92 14.89
CA SER A 102 23.34 -11.90 13.84
C SER A 102 23.65 -11.29 12.46
N PRO A 103 24.37 -12.03 11.58
CA PRO A 103 24.74 -11.48 10.28
C PRO A 103 23.48 -11.05 9.50
N PRO A 104 23.54 -9.89 8.84
CA PRO A 104 22.39 -9.40 8.06
C PRO A 104 22.01 -10.41 6.97
N PRO A 105 20.72 -10.51 6.62
CA PRO A 105 20.23 -11.37 5.53
C PRO A 105 21.03 -11.18 4.25
N ALA A 106 21.31 -12.26 3.52
CA ALA A 106 22.21 -12.23 2.36
C ALA A 106 21.77 -11.22 1.28
N TRP A 107 20.47 -10.97 1.13
CA TRP A 107 19.91 -9.97 0.19
C TRP A 107 20.19 -8.52 0.62
N LEU A 108 20.45 -8.29 1.91
CA LEU A 108 20.73 -6.96 2.46
C LEU A 108 22.22 -6.57 2.34
N ARG A 109 23.12 -7.57 2.23
CA ARG A 109 24.59 -7.33 2.16
C ARG A 109 25.01 -6.37 1.04
N PRO A 110 24.55 -6.51 -0.23
CA PRO A 110 24.93 -5.57 -1.28
C PRO A 110 24.53 -4.12 -0.99
N TRP A 111 23.42 -3.92 -0.29
CA TRP A 111 22.94 -2.60 0.14
C TRP A 111 23.77 -2.06 1.30
N LEU A 112 24.16 -2.90 2.25
CA LEU A 112 25.04 -2.53 3.36
C LEU A 112 26.45 -2.19 2.86
N ASP A 113 26.99 -2.95 1.90
CA ASP A 113 28.29 -2.67 1.30
C ASP A 113 28.27 -1.34 0.54
N LEU A 114 27.18 -1.05 -0.16
CA LEU A 114 27.00 0.24 -0.87
C LEU A 114 26.85 1.41 0.11
N VAL A 115 26.19 1.21 1.24
CA VAL A 115 25.97 2.21 2.30
C VAL A 115 27.22 2.41 3.15
N SER A 116 27.99 1.34 3.42
CA SER A 116 29.20 1.36 4.22
C SER A 116 30.44 1.87 3.46
N ALA A 117 30.37 1.95 2.13
CA ALA A 117 31.43 2.56 1.34
C ALA A 117 31.58 4.04 1.75
N ARG A 118 32.49 4.29 2.70
CA ARG A 118 32.82 5.60 3.28
C ARG A 118 33.52 6.48 2.22
N LEU A 119 32.76 7.05 1.31
CA LEU A 119 33.27 7.97 0.30
C LEU A 119 32.90 9.42 0.65
N GLY A 120 33.79 10.08 1.44
CA GLY A 120 33.81 11.53 1.57
C GLY A 120 32.93 12.21 2.65
N PRO A 121 32.89 13.55 2.74
CA PRO A 121 32.26 14.32 3.84
C PRO A 121 30.72 14.41 3.67
N TRP A 122 30.02 13.32 3.89
CA TRP A 122 28.60 13.16 3.55
C TRP A 122 27.69 13.22 4.77
N HIS A 123 27.80 14.25 5.60
CA HIS A 123 26.93 14.45 6.78
C HIS A 123 25.43 14.43 6.43
N GLU A 124 25.07 15.01 5.28
CA GLU A 124 23.65 15.01 4.86
C GLU A 124 23.14 13.61 4.47
N GLN A 125 23.99 12.80 3.84
CA GLN A 125 23.61 11.44 3.47
C GLN A 125 23.46 10.56 4.71
N GLN A 126 24.35 10.69 5.67
CA GLN A 126 24.26 9.98 6.94
C GLN A 126 22.99 10.36 7.73
N ALA A 127 22.65 11.65 7.78
CA ALA A 127 21.41 12.12 8.40
C ALA A 127 20.16 11.55 7.70
N ARG A 128 20.14 11.48 6.36
CA ARG A 128 19.02 10.86 5.62
C ARG A 128 18.92 9.37 5.86
N GLN A 129 20.04 8.67 5.99
CA GLN A 129 20.06 7.23 6.33
C GLN A 129 19.51 7.00 7.74
N GLN A 130 19.94 7.80 8.71
CA GLN A 130 19.42 7.74 10.08
C GLN A 130 17.91 7.97 10.10
N GLN A 131 17.40 8.99 9.40
CA GLN A 131 15.96 9.25 9.28
C GLN A 131 15.17 8.07 8.68
N LEU A 132 15.73 7.39 7.69
CA LEU A 132 15.08 6.20 7.10
C LEU A 132 15.00 5.06 8.11
N ILE A 133 16.06 4.82 8.86
CA ILE A 133 16.13 3.77 9.88
C ILE A 133 15.17 4.09 11.03
N GLU A 134 15.21 5.32 11.55
CA GLU A 134 14.29 5.76 12.61
C GLU A 134 12.83 5.60 12.18
N ALA A 135 12.48 6.06 10.98
CA ALA A 135 11.14 5.89 10.44
C ALA A 135 10.75 4.40 10.27
N GLY A 136 11.72 3.54 9.93
CA GLY A 136 11.54 2.10 9.86
C GLY A 136 11.28 1.45 11.21
N LEU A 137 12.02 1.85 12.23
CA LEU A 137 11.84 1.37 13.62
C LEU A 137 10.50 1.82 14.19
N ASP A 138 10.11 3.09 13.97
CA ASP A 138 8.83 3.63 14.39
C ASP A 138 7.66 2.87 13.73
N TYR A 139 7.79 2.56 12.43
CA TYR A 139 6.79 1.77 11.71
C TYR A 139 6.70 0.35 12.27
N GLN A 140 7.82 -0.31 12.57
CA GLN A 140 7.83 -1.64 13.17
C GLN A 140 7.17 -1.66 14.55
N ALA A 141 7.48 -0.69 15.41
CA ALA A 141 6.88 -0.58 16.73
C ALA A 141 5.35 -0.38 16.63
N ALA A 142 4.91 0.53 15.76
CA ALA A 142 3.50 0.77 15.53
C ALA A 142 2.78 -0.45 14.94
N LEU A 143 3.43 -1.19 14.05
CA LEU A 143 2.88 -2.40 13.44
C LEU A 143 2.78 -3.55 14.46
N ALA A 144 3.74 -3.68 15.38
CA ALA A 144 3.69 -4.65 16.47
C ALA A 144 2.48 -4.37 17.39
N ASP A 145 2.23 -3.11 17.75
CA ASP A 145 1.09 -2.72 18.56
C ASP A 145 -0.24 -2.97 17.83
N TYR A 146 -0.32 -2.65 16.55
CA TYR A 146 -1.50 -2.95 15.74
C TYR A 146 -1.75 -4.45 15.63
N THR A 147 -0.71 -5.25 15.36
CA THR A 147 -0.78 -6.72 15.30
C THR A 147 -1.27 -7.31 16.62
N LYS A 148 -0.86 -6.74 17.77
CA LYS A 148 -1.35 -7.14 19.08
C LYS A 148 -2.86 -6.95 19.22
N GLN A 149 -3.43 -5.83 18.70
CA GLN A 149 -4.87 -5.60 18.71
C GLN A 149 -5.63 -6.63 17.86
N VAL A 150 -5.10 -6.93 16.67
CA VAL A 150 -5.68 -7.94 15.76
C VAL A 150 -5.65 -9.34 16.39
N ARG A 151 -4.51 -9.71 17.00
CA ARG A 151 -4.38 -10.97 17.73
C ARG A 151 -5.42 -11.09 18.87
N GLN A 152 -5.58 -10.03 19.65
CA GLN A 152 -6.57 -10.02 20.73
C GLN A 152 -7.99 -10.22 20.19
N SER A 153 -8.33 -9.59 19.07
CA SER A 153 -9.64 -9.82 18.43
C SER A 153 -9.84 -11.27 18.00
N ALA A 154 -8.81 -11.91 17.42
CA ALA A 154 -8.91 -13.32 17.04
C ALA A 154 -9.09 -14.27 18.23
N LEU A 155 -8.40 -14.02 19.34
CA LEU A 155 -8.58 -14.80 20.56
C LEU A 155 -9.96 -14.57 21.19
N GLU A 156 -10.45 -13.34 21.23
CA GLU A 156 -11.81 -13.01 21.68
C GLU A 156 -12.89 -13.66 20.83
N ALA A 157 -12.66 -13.81 19.53
CA ALA A 157 -13.58 -14.54 18.64
C ALA A 157 -13.72 -16.01 19.07
N LEU A 158 -12.62 -16.67 19.43
CA LEU A 158 -12.65 -18.04 19.93
C LEU A 158 -13.34 -18.15 21.29
N ASP A 159 -13.14 -17.18 22.20
CA ASP A 159 -13.82 -17.15 23.48
C ASP A 159 -15.33 -16.98 23.31
N ARG A 160 -15.76 -16.04 22.46
CA ARG A 160 -17.19 -15.84 22.13
C ARG A 160 -17.81 -17.06 21.47
N LEU A 161 -17.07 -17.76 20.61
CA LEU A 161 -17.55 -19.01 20.02
C LEU A 161 -17.86 -20.05 21.11
N VAL A 162 -16.96 -20.21 22.09
CA VAL A 162 -17.18 -21.12 23.23
C VAL A 162 -18.41 -20.70 24.04
N ASP A 163 -18.55 -19.42 24.36
CA ASP A 163 -19.70 -18.90 25.12
C ASP A 163 -21.02 -19.11 24.37
N ASN A 164 -21.05 -18.87 23.07
CA ASN A 164 -22.24 -19.08 22.22
C ASN A 164 -22.62 -20.56 22.14
N LEU A 165 -21.63 -21.46 22.04
CA LEU A 165 -21.88 -22.90 22.02
C LEU A 165 -22.34 -23.44 23.39
N ALA A 166 -21.84 -22.86 24.50
CA ALA A 166 -22.24 -23.25 25.84
C ALA A 166 -23.69 -22.84 26.21
N THR A 167 -24.18 -21.75 25.59
CA THR A 167 -25.52 -21.20 25.91
C THR A 167 -26.63 -21.65 24.98
N THR A 168 -26.29 -22.19 23.81
CA THR A 168 -27.29 -22.60 22.81
C THR A 168 -27.61 -24.09 22.95
N PRO A 169 -28.93 -24.50 23.00
CA PRO A 169 -29.29 -25.90 22.93
C PRO A 169 -28.77 -26.50 21.62
N LEU A 170 -27.95 -27.53 21.71
CA LEU A 170 -27.31 -28.14 20.56
C LEU A 170 -28.20 -29.23 19.98
N GLU A 171 -28.84 -28.96 18.87
CA GLU A 171 -29.14 -29.96 17.86
C GLU A 171 -27.81 -30.39 17.20
N ALA A 172 -27.76 -31.55 16.55
CA ALA A 172 -26.53 -32.06 15.92
C ALA A 172 -25.93 -30.99 14.98
N ILE A 173 -24.81 -30.36 15.40
CA ILE A 173 -24.12 -29.33 14.62
C ILE A 173 -23.20 -30.01 13.62
N ASP A 174 -23.26 -29.60 12.37
CA ASP A 174 -22.30 -29.98 11.34
C ASP A 174 -21.12 -28.95 11.26
N MET A 175 -20.08 -29.25 10.45
CA MET A 175 -18.92 -28.38 10.32
C MET A 175 -19.30 -27.02 9.74
N HIS A 176 -20.21 -26.97 8.77
CA HIS A 176 -20.64 -25.74 8.13
C HIS A 176 -21.36 -24.80 9.12
N GLN A 177 -22.19 -25.35 9.98
CA GLN A 177 -22.85 -24.59 11.04
C GLN A 177 -21.87 -24.10 12.09
N LEU A 178 -20.83 -24.87 12.42
CA LEU A 178 -19.77 -24.45 13.34
C LEU A 178 -18.94 -23.31 12.72
N GLU A 179 -18.59 -23.41 11.45
CA GLU A 179 -17.90 -22.34 10.70
C GLU A 179 -18.74 -21.06 10.66
N ALA A 180 -20.03 -21.15 10.37
CA ALA A 180 -20.92 -19.99 10.37
C ALA A 180 -20.98 -19.29 11.73
N ARG A 181 -21.07 -20.06 12.83
CA ARG A 181 -21.03 -19.50 14.20
C ARG A 181 -19.69 -18.90 14.56
N TYR A 182 -18.58 -19.50 14.08
CA TYR A 182 -17.27 -18.90 14.24
C TYR A 182 -17.17 -17.55 13.52
N LEU A 183 -17.64 -17.45 12.27
CA LEU A 183 -17.64 -16.19 11.52
C LEU A 183 -18.46 -15.12 12.22
N GLU A 184 -19.65 -15.46 12.72
CA GLU A 184 -20.46 -14.52 13.50
C GLU A 184 -19.75 -14.04 14.77
N ALA A 185 -19.13 -14.95 15.52
CA ALA A 185 -18.35 -14.62 16.71
C ALA A 185 -17.13 -13.73 16.36
N ALA A 186 -16.48 -13.99 15.22
CA ALA A 186 -15.35 -13.22 14.73
C ALA A 186 -15.76 -11.80 14.31
N GLU A 187 -16.88 -11.64 13.61
CA GLU A 187 -17.44 -10.33 13.27
C GLU A 187 -17.77 -9.52 14.51
N GLN A 188 -18.46 -10.11 15.49
CA GLN A 188 -18.80 -9.44 16.75
C GLN A 188 -17.55 -9.03 17.55
N ALA A 189 -16.53 -9.91 17.61
CA ALA A 189 -15.28 -9.60 18.30
C ALA A 189 -14.54 -8.45 17.59
N TRP A 190 -14.54 -8.46 16.26
CA TRP A 190 -13.93 -7.44 15.45
C TRP A 190 -14.62 -6.08 15.59
N GLU A 191 -15.94 -6.03 15.49
CA GLU A 191 -16.73 -4.80 15.70
C GLU A 191 -16.48 -4.21 17.08
N ALA A 192 -16.50 -5.05 18.12
CA ALA A 192 -16.19 -4.60 19.47
C ALA A 192 -14.76 -4.03 19.58
N ARG A 193 -13.79 -4.65 18.90
CA ARG A 193 -12.39 -4.22 18.90
C ARG A 193 -12.19 -2.88 18.18
N ILE A 194 -12.77 -2.68 16.99
CA ILE A 194 -12.70 -1.43 16.22
C ILE A 194 -13.26 -0.26 17.03
N ALA A 195 -14.28 -0.49 17.83
CA ALA A 195 -14.88 0.54 18.68
C ALA A 195 -13.96 1.01 19.81
N THR A 196 -12.90 0.23 20.15
CA THR A 196 -11.99 0.60 21.25
C THR A 196 -11.04 1.75 20.86
N THR A 197 -10.71 2.58 21.84
CA THR A 197 -9.72 3.66 21.67
C THR A 197 -8.34 3.10 21.38
N ALA A 198 -7.99 1.97 22.01
CA ALA A 198 -6.70 1.30 21.82
C ALA A 198 -6.48 0.86 20.36
N TYR A 199 -7.50 0.26 19.72
CA TYR A 199 -7.42 -0.10 18.31
C TYR A 199 -7.28 1.12 17.41
N ARG A 200 -8.11 2.14 17.62
CA ARG A 200 -8.06 3.38 16.81
C ARG A 200 -6.71 4.09 16.92
N GLN A 201 -6.11 4.13 18.10
CA GLN A 201 -4.78 4.69 18.30
C GLN A 201 -3.70 3.85 17.60
N ALA A 202 -3.73 2.52 17.76
CA ALA A 202 -2.78 1.63 17.09
C ALA A 202 -2.89 1.73 15.55
N PHE A 203 -4.12 1.79 15.00
CA PHE A 203 -4.36 1.95 13.58
C PHE A 203 -3.88 3.30 13.05
N ALA A 204 -4.14 4.39 13.77
CA ALA A 204 -3.64 5.71 13.40
C ALA A 204 -2.10 5.77 13.47
N SER A 205 -1.50 5.17 14.50
CA SER A 205 -0.05 5.10 14.67
C SER A 205 0.61 4.34 13.50
N VAL A 206 0.14 3.13 13.18
CA VAL A 206 0.72 2.32 12.09
C VAL A 206 0.54 3.01 10.73
N SER A 207 -0.60 3.64 10.49
CA SER A 207 -0.87 4.38 9.25
C SER A 207 0.07 5.58 9.09
N ASN A 208 0.24 6.38 10.14
CA ASN A 208 1.10 7.55 10.12
C ASN A 208 2.58 7.16 9.99
N ALA A 209 3.03 6.19 10.77
CA ALA A 209 4.40 5.69 10.71
C ALA A 209 4.72 5.05 9.35
N GLY A 210 3.79 4.28 8.78
CA GLY A 210 3.94 3.70 7.44
C GLY A 210 4.05 4.75 6.34
N LEU A 211 3.27 5.83 6.42
CA LEU A 211 3.39 6.96 5.50
C LEU A 211 4.72 7.70 5.66
N ALA A 212 5.18 7.90 6.90
CA ALA A 212 6.47 8.53 7.17
C ALA A 212 7.63 7.70 6.62
N TYR A 213 7.61 6.39 6.88
CA TYR A 213 8.59 5.44 6.34
C TYR A 213 8.61 5.43 4.81
N THR A 214 7.44 5.35 4.17
CA THR A 214 7.32 5.37 2.71
C THR A 214 7.88 6.65 2.10
N ARG A 215 7.63 7.82 2.72
CA ARG A 215 8.18 9.10 2.27
C ARG A 215 9.70 9.14 2.41
N SER A 216 10.23 8.67 3.55
CA SER A 216 11.67 8.60 3.80
C SER A 216 12.35 7.67 2.79
N LEU A 217 11.78 6.48 2.53
CA LEU A 217 12.27 5.52 1.54
C LEU A 217 12.27 6.12 0.12
N GLN A 218 11.18 6.77 -0.30
CA GLN A 218 11.10 7.42 -1.62
C GLN A 218 12.16 8.52 -1.77
N THR A 219 12.36 9.33 -0.73
CA THR A 219 13.38 10.40 -0.75
C THR A 219 14.78 9.81 -0.88
N HIS A 220 15.04 8.71 -0.19
CA HIS A 220 16.30 8.01 -0.23
C HIS A 220 16.55 7.37 -1.62
N LEU A 221 15.56 6.70 -2.17
CA LEU A 221 15.63 6.11 -3.52
C LEU A 221 15.78 7.18 -4.60
N ASP A 222 15.05 8.29 -4.54
CA ASP A 222 15.18 9.41 -5.48
C ASP A 222 16.61 9.97 -5.47
N HIS A 223 17.26 10.04 -4.30
CA HIS A 223 18.64 10.49 -4.17
C HIS A 223 19.61 9.51 -4.86
N TRP A 224 19.48 8.20 -4.62
CA TRP A 224 20.33 7.19 -5.25
C TRP A 224 20.16 7.14 -6.76
N LEU A 225 18.92 7.20 -7.24
CA LEU A 225 18.64 7.25 -8.68
C LEU A 225 19.24 8.51 -9.32
N GLY A 226 19.21 9.64 -8.60
CA GLY A 226 19.88 10.88 -9.05
C GLY A 226 21.40 10.76 -9.13
N LEU A 227 22.03 10.04 -8.20
CA LEU A 227 23.49 9.78 -8.25
C LEU A 227 23.89 8.88 -9.43
N LEU A 228 23.00 7.97 -9.85
CA LEU A 228 23.21 7.09 -11.00
C LEU A 228 22.74 7.71 -12.33
N ASP A 229 22.34 8.97 -12.31
CA ASP A 229 21.77 9.70 -13.46
C ASP A 229 20.54 8.98 -14.08
N LEU A 230 19.83 8.22 -13.26
CA LEU A 230 18.62 7.51 -13.67
C LEU A 230 17.38 8.40 -13.49
N PRO A 231 16.39 8.30 -14.40
CA PRO A 231 15.18 9.11 -14.30
C PRO A 231 14.40 8.76 -13.05
N THR A 232 14.26 9.72 -12.14
CA THR A 232 13.43 9.58 -10.94
C THR A 232 11.95 9.78 -11.28
N ARG A 233 11.05 9.27 -10.45
CA ARG A 233 9.61 9.51 -10.58
C ARG A 233 9.28 11.01 -10.60
N ARG A 234 9.98 11.82 -9.77
CA ARG A 234 9.83 13.28 -9.74
C ARG A 234 10.31 13.92 -11.03
N GLY A 235 11.45 13.46 -11.58
CA GLY A 235 11.97 13.90 -12.87
C GLY A 235 10.97 13.64 -14.00
N LEU A 236 10.42 12.43 -14.09
CA LEU A 236 9.38 12.08 -15.07
C LEU A 236 8.12 12.93 -14.91
N GLN A 237 7.62 13.13 -13.69
CA GLN A 237 6.45 13.96 -13.42
C GLN A 237 6.69 15.43 -13.79
N SER A 238 7.87 15.97 -13.52
CA SER A 238 8.22 17.33 -13.90
C SER A 238 8.28 17.49 -15.42
N THR A 239 8.86 16.53 -16.12
CA THR A 239 8.93 16.49 -17.58
C THR A 239 7.53 16.37 -18.20
N GLN A 240 6.67 15.51 -17.66
CA GLN A 240 5.28 15.40 -18.10
C GLN A 240 4.50 16.70 -17.90
N ARG A 241 4.68 17.37 -16.74
CA ARG A 241 4.05 18.68 -16.48
C ARG A 241 4.49 19.72 -17.51
N ARG A 242 5.81 19.87 -17.75
CA ARG A 242 6.34 20.77 -18.77
C ARG A 242 5.82 20.44 -20.17
N LEU A 243 5.72 19.17 -20.51
CA LEU A 243 5.16 18.71 -21.79
C LEU A 243 3.68 19.11 -21.93
N HIS A 244 2.89 18.97 -20.86
CA HIS A 244 1.51 19.43 -20.86
C HIS A 244 1.37 20.95 -20.98
N GLU A 245 2.23 21.70 -20.29
CA GLU A 245 2.28 23.17 -20.39
C GLU A 245 2.65 23.61 -21.80
N LEU A 246 3.68 23.01 -22.40
CA LEU A 246 4.10 23.28 -23.78
C LEU A 246 2.99 22.95 -24.78
N ARG A 247 2.32 21.81 -24.63
CA ARG A 247 1.18 21.44 -25.49
C ARG A 247 0.03 22.43 -25.37
N ARG A 248 -0.25 22.93 -24.16
CA ARG A 248 -1.29 23.95 -23.93
C ARG A 248 -0.90 25.27 -24.57
N ALA A 249 0.34 25.73 -24.38
CA ALA A 249 0.84 26.94 -25.01
C ALA A 249 0.86 26.85 -26.54
N HIS A 250 1.27 25.72 -27.10
CA HIS A 250 1.25 25.50 -28.55
C HIS A 250 -0.17 25.53 -29.12
N ARG A 251 -1.16 24.94 -28.43
CA ARG A 251 -2.57 25.01 -28.87
C ARG A 251 -3.12 26.43 -28.82
N ALA A 252 -2.78 27.20 -27.76
CA ALA A 252 -3.18 28.59 -27.66
C ALA A 252 -2.61 29.43 -28.78
N LEU A 253 -1.31 29.28 -29.08
CA LEU A 253 -0.64 29.95 -30.17
C LEU A 253 -1.24 29.55 -31.54
N ALA A 254 -1.53 28.28 -31.76
CA ALA A 254 -2.17 27.82 -32.98
C ALA A 254 -3.56 28.46 -33.18
N THR A 255 -4.37 28.57 -32.11
CA THR A 255 -5.68 29.23 -32.17
C THR A 255 -5.56 30.73 -32.46
N GLU A 256 -4.57 31.40 -31.88
CA GLU A 256 -4.29 32.82 -32.14
C GLU A 256 -3.83 33.03 -33.59
N MET A 257 -2.92 32.20 -34.08
CA MET A 257 -2.50 32.24 -35.48
C MET A 257 -3.65 31.99 -36.46
N ASP A 258 -4.54 31.05 -36.17
CA ASP A 258 -5.71 30.77 -36.99
C ASP A 258 -6.67 31.97 -37.02
N ALA A 259 -6.85 32.66 -35.88
CA ALA A 259 -7.66 33.88 -35.80
C ALA A 259 -7.02 35.03 -36.59
N ASP A 260 -5.70 35.22 -36.48
CA ASP A 260 -4.96 36.24 -37.25
C ASP A 260 -5.03 35.96 -38.74
N VAL A 261 -4.86 34.72 -39.16
CA VAL A 261 -4.97 34.31 -40.58
C VAL A 261 -6.41 34.54 -41.10
N ALA A 262 -7.42 34.27 -40.28
CA ALA A 262 -8.80 34.56 -40.64
C ALA A 262 -9.03 36.08 -40.81
N GLY A 263 -8.53 36.89 -39.86
CA GLY A 263 -8.58 38.36 -39.95
C GLY A 263 -7.91 38.91 -41.22
N LEU A 264 -6.68 38.44 -41.50
CA LEU A 264 -5.99 38.84 -42.73
C LEU A 264 -6.70 38.42 -44.01
N ARG A 265 -7.34 37.27 -44.03
CA ARG A 265 -8.16 36.82 -45.19
C ARG A 265 -9.35 37.73 -45.43
N ASP A 266 -10.02 38.16 -44.35
CA ASP A 266 -11.16 39.07 -44.47
C ASP A 266 -10.70 40.48 -44.90
N GLU A 267 -9.57 40.97 -44.44
CA GLU A 267 -8.99 42.23 -44.89
C GLU A 267 -8.61 42.18 -46.35
N VAL A 268 -7.94 41.11 -46.81
CA VAL A 268 -7.62 40.91 -48.23
C VAL A 268 -8.89 40.85 -49.08
N ARG A 269 -9.97 40.26 -48.58
CA ARG A 269 -11.26 40.24 -49.30
C ARG A 269 -11.87 41.64 -49.44
N SER A 270 -11.87 42.39 -48.35
CA SER A 270 -12.34 43.79 -48.35
C SER A 270 -11.54 44.68 -49.31
N LEU A 271 -10.23 44.59 -49.25
CA LEU A 271 -9.36 45.34 -50.17
C LEU A 271 -9.59 44.96 -51.64
N ARG A 272 -9.82 43.70 -51.95
CA ARG A 272 -10.14 43.27 -53.32
C ARG A 272 -11.50 43.82 -53.81
N GLU A 273 -12.49 43.91 -52.94
CA GLU A 273 -13.78 44.53 -53.27
C GLU A 273 -13.62 46.02 -53.51
N GLU A 274 -12.85 46.71 -52.70
CA GLU A 274 -12.55 48.13 -52.88
C GLU A 274 -11.81 48.43 -54.20
N VAL A 275 -10.81 47.65 -54.54
CA VAL A 275 -10.10 47.73 -55.83
C VAL A 275 -11.06 47.49 -57.00
N ARG A 276 -12.01 46.53 -56.88
CA ARG A 276 -13.02 46.33 -57.96
C ARG A 276 -13.95 47.54 -58.12
N ARG A 277 -14.36 48.16 -56.99
CA ARG A 277 -15.21 49.37 -57.03
C ARG A 277 -14.46 50.54 -57.69
N LEU A 278 -13.20 50.74 -57.29
CA LEU A 278 -12.36 51.79 -57.86
C LEU A 278 -12.11 51.60 -59.38
N LYS A 279 -11.88 50.35 -59.83
CA LYS A 279 -11.74 50.01 -61.22
C LYS A 279 -13.04 50.31 -62.03
N ALA A 280 -14.16 49.88 -61.51
CA ALA A 280 -15.47 50.13 -62.14
C ALA A 280 -15.78 51.63 -62.24
N ALA A 281 -15.44 52.42 -61.19
CA ALA A 281 -15.60 53.89 -61.25
C ALA A 281 -14.66 54.56 -62.25
N SER A 282 -13.38 54.09 -62.33
CA SER A 282 -12.48 54.61 -63.33
C SER A 282 -12.85 54.29 -64.77
N GLU A 283 -13.43 53.11 -65.04
CA GLU A 283 -13.94 52.73 -66.37
C GLU A 283 -15.14 53.57 -66.75
N GLN A 284 -16.07 53.86 -65.80
CA GLN A 284 -17.20 54.76 -66.03
C GLN A 284 -16.75 56.20 -66.34
N GLN A 285 -15.79 56.73 -65.64
CA GLN A 285 -15.19 58.04 -65.90
C GLN A 285 -14.49 58.11 -67.28
N SER A 286 -13.83 57.05 -67.69
CA SER A 286 -13.17 56.98 -69.01
C SER A 286 -14.19 56.86 -70.20
N GLN A 287 -15.33 56.30 -69.97
CA GLN A 287 -16.45 56.22 -70.96
C GLN A 287 -17.25 57.52 -71.04
N GLY A 288 -17.44 58.26 -69.95
CA GLY A 288 -18.11 59.55 -69.90
C GLY A 288 -17.29 60.66 -70.55
N GLY A 289 -15.96 60.61 -70.58
CA GLY A 289 -15.06 61.58 -71.19
C GLY A 289 -14.88 61.44 -72.72
N ARG A 290 -15.47 60.37 -73.38
CA ARG A 290 -15.41 60.16 -74.83
C ARG A 290 -16.65 60.56 -75.55
N GLY A 291 -17.68 61.08 -74.85
CA GLY A 291 -18.97 61.49 -75.44
C GLY A 291 -19.24 62.98 -75.38
N ALA A 292 -18.24 63.85 -75.13
CA ALA A 292 -18.35 65.30 -75.18
C ALA A 292 -17.59 65.89 -76.38
#